data_fd9f31331862bfb217dc1b0e1c1baa08
#
_entry.id   fd9f31331862bfb217dc1b0e1c1baa08
#
_cell.length_a   1.000
_cell.length_b   1.000
_cell.length_c   1.000
_cell.angle_alpha   90.00
_cell.angle_beta   90.00
_cell.angle_gamma   90.00
#
_symmetry.space_group_name_H-M   'P 1'
#
loop_
_entity.id
_entity.type
_entity.pdbx_description
1 polymer ?
#
loop_
_entity_poly.entity_id
_entity_poly.type
_entity_poly.pdbx_seq_one_letter_code
_entity_poly.pdbx_strand_id
1 'polypeptide(L)' 'MATNKIQTGIRFEPELLYKITHIAKENKRSLNAQLEYLAQECVKQYEAENGAIVIDEETLCKK' A
#
# COMPACT_ATOMS: atom_id res chain seq x y z
N MET A 1 4.89 -19.23 6.91
CA MET A 1 3.92 -19.17 6.18
C MET A 1 4.04 -18.22 5.09
N ALA A 2 3.62 -18.54 4.12
CA ALA A 2 3.81 -17.73 2.98
C ALA A 2 2.95 -16.51 3.05
N THR A 3 3.46 -15.46 2.60
CA THR A 3 2.64 -14.34 2.44
C THR A 3 2.06 -14.45 1.09
N ASN A 4 0.88 -14.09 0.94
CA ASN A 4 0.23 -14.15 -0.33
C ASN A 4 0.10 -12.76 -0.89
N LYS A 5 1.20 -12.06 -0.94
CA LYS A 5 1.17 -10.73 -1.49
C LYS A 5 1.01 -10.78 -2.99
N ILE A 6 0.16 -9.95 -3.48
CA ILE A 6 -0.11 -9.87 -4.90
C ILE A 6 0.65 -8.68 -5.46
N GLN A 7 1.33 -8.91 -6.56
CA GLN A 7 2.08 -7.87 -7.20
C GLN A 7 1.16 -6.97 -8.00
N THR A 8 1.26 -5.69 -7.81
CA THR A 8 0.52 -4.74 -8.62
C THR A 8 1.46 -3.68 -9.13
N GLY A 9 1.13 -3.09 -10.25
CA GLY A 9 1.93 -2.04 -10.82
C GLY A 9 1.33 -0.68 -10.52
N ILE A 10 2.20 0.26 -10.20
CA ILE A 10 1.78 1.63 -9.95
C ILE A 10 2.67 2.54 -10.77
N ARG A 11 2.06 3.49 -11.42
CA ARG A 11 2.82 4.48 -12.17
C ARG A 11 2.92 5.76 -11.37
N PHE A 12 4.13 6.30 -11.31
CA PHE A 12 4.36 7.55 -10.61
C PHE A 12 4.95 8.55 -11.57
N GLU A 13 4.57 9.79 -11.39
CA GLU A 13 5.32 10.85 -12.02
C GLU A 13 6.69 10.93 -11.39
N PRO A 14 7.70 11.30 -12.18
CA PRO A 14 9.08 11.29 -11.66
C PRO A 14 9.26 12.12 -10.41
N GLU A 15 8.63 13.27 -10.34
CA GLU A 15 8.78 14.12 -9.18
C GLU A 15 8.20 13.47 -7.93
N LEU A 16 7.03 12.87 -8.06
CA LEU A 16 6.41 12.22 -6.92
C LEU A 16 7.23 11.02 -6.48
N LEU A 17 7.73 10.25 -7.44
CA LEU A 17 8.55 9.11 -7.10
C LEU A 17 9.81 9.53 -6.36
N TYR A 18 10.43 10.62 -6.80
CA TYR A 18 11.62 11.11 -6.13
C TYR A 18 11.32 11.48 -4.69
N LYS A 19 10.23 12.18 -4.49
CA LYS A 19 9.89 12.66 -3.14
C LYS A 19 9.54 11.53 -2.21
N ILE A 20 8.78 10.55 -2.69
CA ILE A 20 8.41 9.45 -1.82
C ILE A 20 9.62 8.57 -1.51
N THR A 21 10.54 8.45 -2.47
CA THR A 21 11.77 7.71 -2.22
C THR A 21 12.59 8.40 -1.14
N HIS A 22 12.64 9.73 -1.19
CA HIS A 22 13.36 10.47 -0.18
C HIS A 22 12.75 10.21 1.22
N ILE A 23 11.43 10.22 1.30
CA ILE A 23 10.77 9.99 2.57
C ILE A 23 11.04 8.57 3.07
N ALA A 24 11.04 7.61 2.16
CA ALA A 24 11.33 6.24 2.55
C ALA A 24 12.71 6.12 3.17
N LYS A 25 13.69 6.79 2.56
CA LYS A 25 15.04 6.77 3.11
C LYS A 25 15.11 7.41 4.48
N GLU A 26 14.39 8.50 4.67
CA GLU A 26 14.35 9.14 5.97
C GLU A 26 13.78 8.22 7.03
N ASN A 27 12.82 7.39 6.64
CA ASN A 27 12.21 6.45 7.55
C ASN A 27 12.90 5.10 7.58
N LYS A 28 14.04 4.99 6.89
CA LYS A 28 14.82 3.77 6.85
C LYS A 28 14.02 2.59 6.36
N ARG A 29 13.23 2.84 5.33
CA ARG A 29 12.42 1.82 4.69
C ARG A 29 12.74 1.76 3.22
N SER A 30 12.55 0.57 2.64
CA SER A 30 12.60 0.49 1.20
C SER A 30 11.39 1.20 0.61
N LEU A 31 11.47 1.51 -0.68
CA LEU A 31 10.34 2.15 -1.33
C LEU A 31 9.09 1.27 -1.25
N ASN A 32 9.25 -0.02 -1.48
CA ASN A 32 8.10 -0.92 -1.39
C ASN A 32 7.49 -0.92 0.00
N ALA A 33 8.32 -0.97 1.03
CA ALA A 33 7.82 -0.98 2.39
C ALA A 33 7.12 0.33 2.72
N GLN A 34 7.65 1.43 2.22
CA GLN A 34 7.04 2.72 2.47
C GLN A 34 5.68 2.82 1.80
N LEU A 35 5.57 2.33 0.58
CA LEU A 35 4.30 2.37 -0.13
C LEU A 35 3.28 1.46 0.53
N GLU A 36 3.73 0.30 0.98
CA GLU A 36 2.83 -0.62 1.67
C GLU A 36 2.31 -0.01 2.96
N TYR A 37 3.20 0.66 3.68
CA TYR A 37 2.80 1.33 4.90
C TYR A 37 1.75 2.41 4.64
N LEU A 38 1.97 3.20 3.60
CA LEU A 38 1.02 4.25 3.26
C LEU A 38 -0.33 3.66 2.87
N ALA A 39 -0.32 2.56 2.15
CA ALA A 39 -1.56 1.92 1.76
C ALA A 39 -2.32 1.42 2.99
N GLN A 40 -1.60 0.83 3.93
CA GLN A 40 -2.22 0.35 5.15
C GLN A 40 -2.82 1.49 5.96
N GLU A 41 -2.10 2.60 6.05
CA GLU A 41 -2.61 3.75 6.77
C GLU A 41 -3.85 4.32 6.10
N CYS A 42 -3.88 4.32 4.79
CA CYS A 42 -5.02 4.81 4.05
C CYS A 42 -6.26 3.97 4.36
N VAL A 43 -6.09 2.65 4.34
CA VAL A 43 -7.21 1.75 4.64
C VAL A 43 -7.67 1.92 6.08
N LYS A 44 -6.72 2.01 6.99
CA LYS A 44 -7.04 2.15 8.40
C LYS A 44 -7.85 3.41 8.65
N GLN A 45 -7.45 4.49 8.02
CA GLN A 45 -8.15 5.75 8.18
C GLN A 45 -9.56 5.69 7.61
N TYR A 46 -9.69 5.09 6.44
CA TYR A 46 -11.00 4.97 5.81
C TYR A 46 -11.94 4.14 6.67
N GLU A 47 -11.45 3.03 7.18
CA GLU A 47 -12.30 2.16 7.98
C GLU A 47 -12.67 2.78 9.32
N ALA A 48 -11.80 3.63 9.84
CA ALA A 48 -12.14 4.33 11.08
C ALA A 48 -13.29 5.30 10.87
N GLU A 49 -13.38 5.87 9.69
CA GLU A 49 -14.42 6.85 9.41
C GLU A 49 -15.69 6.24 8.83
N ASN A 50 -15.55 5.18 8.06
CA ASN A 50 -16.66 4.64 7.30
C ASN A 50 -17.03 3.21 7.68
N GLY A 51 -16.30 2.62 8.61
CA GLY A 51 -16.58 1.24 8.99
C GLY A 51 -15.76 0.27 8.18
N ALA A 52 -15.69 -0.95 8.65
CA ALA A 52 -14.86 -1.95 8.04
C ALA A 52 -15.32 -2.27 6.63
N ILE A 53 -14.35 -2.45 5.75
CA ILE A 53 -14.64 -2.82 4.37
C ILE A 53 -14.89 -4.32 4.33
N VAL A 54 -16.00 -4.70 3.74
CA VAL A 54 -16.33 -6.11 3.62
C VAL A 54 -15.47 -6.72 2.51
N ILE A 55 -14.80 -7.79 2.84
CA ILE A 55 -13.93 -8.45 1.87
C ILE A 55 -14.72 -9.51 1.13
N ASP A 56 -14.70 -9.40 -0.20
CA ASP A 56 -15.30 -10.39 -1.06
C ASP A 56 -14.22 -11.41 -1.38
N GLU A 57 -14.31 -12.55 -0.74
CA GLU A 57 -13.24 -13.54 -0.88
C GLU A 57 -13.12 -14.06 -2.30
N GLU A 58 -14.22 -14.09 -3.01
CA GLU A 58 -14.16 -14.50 -4.40
C GLU A 58 -13.31 -13.54 -5.21
N THR A 59 -13.56 -12.27 -5.04
CA THR A 59 -12.78 -11.26 -5.74
C THR A 59 -11.34 -11.27 -5.25
N LEU A 60 -11.15 -11.48 -3.98
CA LEU A 60 -9.80 -11.49 -3.41
C LEU A 60 -8.96 -12.59 -4.02
N CYS A 61 -9.53 -13.76 -4.24
CA CYS A 61 -8.80 -14.87 -4.78
C CYS A 61 -8.56 -14.78 -6.27
N LYS A 62 -9.31 -13.94 -6.94
CA LYS A 62 -9.11 -13.83 -8.38
C LYS A 62 -7.96 -12.96 -8.71
N LYS A 63 -7.35 -13.24 -9.80
CA LYS A 63 -6.22 -12.43 -10.24
C LYS A 63 -6.54 -11.58 -11.44
#